data_6f1d855bb5124e352c89d8d691628dcf
#
_entry.id   6f1d855bb5124e352c89d8d691628dcf
#
_cell.length_a   1.000
_cell.length_b   1.000
_cell.length_c   1.000
_cell.angle_alpha   90.00
_cell.angle_beta   90.00
_cell.angle_gamma   90.00
#
_symmetry.space_group_name_H-M   'P 1'
#
loop_
_entity.id
_entity.type
_entity.pdbx_description
1 polymer ?
#
loop_
_entity_poly.entity_id
_entity_poly.type
_entity_poly.pdbx_seq_one_letter_code
_entity_poly.pdbx_strand_id
1 'polypeptide(L)'
;WIDEAYQSAFRQEYNVNISGATERSSFYASLGYLDNTGIIKSSALERYTARLKADYQAKKWLKVGGNMSYAHFSSSNGNSNEGSDSSTANIFAFSSQMPPIYPVYIRDGSGRIMVDDNGYQMYDYGDKGNAGLTRPLLPGANGLQTSWLNKKKAEGNAFSGSGFVDISLYKGLKLTVNGSTNIDETRTTYLNNQYYGQFAEAGGTISKYHTRDIAYNLQQILNYNETFGKHNVGLMVGHEYYQKKYYYLSGTKSKLFSYDNEELGGAVVDGAGAHSYIDDYNSEGYFMRAQYDYAGRYFVSGSYRRDASSRFHPDHRW
;
A
#
# COMPACT_ATOMS: atom_id res chain seq x y z
N TRP A 1 25.71 -16.95 10.26
CA TRP A 1 24.27 -16.65 10.26
C TRP A 1 24.00 -15.33 9.56
N ILE A 2 24.66 -14.24 9.95
CA ILE A 2 24.48 -12.91 9.36
C ILE A 2 24.84 -12.94 7.86
N ASP A 3 25.99 -13.46 7.49
CA ASP A 3 26.45 -13.55 6.09
C ASP A 3 25.52 -14.41 5.21
N GLU A 4 24.85 -15.39 5.82
CA GLU A 4 23.85 -16.19 5.11
C GLU A 4 22.51 -15.49 4.98
N ALA A 5 22.13 -14.63 5.95
CA ALA A 5 20.86 -13.92 5.95
C ALA A 5 20.85 -12.74 4.97
N TYR A 6 21.98 -12.05 4.84
CA TYR A 6 22.07 -10.79 4.09
C TYR A 6 22.74 -10.95 2.74
N GLN A 7 22.46 -10.01 1.87
CA GLN A 7 23.08 -9.86 0.55
C GLN A 7 23.36 -8.39 0.25
N SER A 8 24.22 -8.16 -0.73
CA SER A 8 24.37 -6.82 -1.29
C SER A 8 23.06 -6.43 -1.99
N ALA A 9 22.49 -5.31 -1.57
CA ALA A 9 21.29 -4.76 -2.16
C ALA A 9 21.64 -3.83 -3.32
N PHE A 10 20.82 -3.88 -4.36
CA PHE A 10 20.93 -2.96 -5.50
C PHE A 10 19.60 -2.25 -5.71
N ARG A 11 19.65 -0.93 -5.84
CA ARG A 11 18.48 -0.11 -6.14
C ARG A 11 18.75 0.75 -7.38
N GLN A 12 17.83 0.67 -8.33
CA GLN A 12 17.83 1.50 -9.52
C GLN A 12 16.47 2.19 -9.69
N GLU A 13 16.51 3.45 -10.07
CA GLU A 13 15.30 4.23 -10.27
C GLU A 13 15.48 5.13 -11.51
N TYR A 14 14.52 5.07 -12.40
CA TYR A 14 14.48 5.83 -13.63
C TYR A 14 13.20 6.64 -13.69
N ASN A 15 13.35 7.95 -13.92
CA ASN A 15 12.23 8.86 -14.05
C ASN A 15 12.42 9.71 -15.30
N VAL A 16 11.40 9.69 -16.15
CA VAL A 16 11.35 10.54 -17.35
C VAL A 16 10.12 11.42 -17.25
N ASN A 17 10.26 12.69 -17.54
CA ASN A 17 9.15 13.61 -17.58
C ASN A 17 9.24 14.57 -18.75
N ILE A 18 8.08 15.04 -19.19
CA ILE A 18 7.92 16.07 -20.19
C ILE A 18 6.86 17.05 -19.74
N SER A 19 7.08 18.33 -19.94
CA SER A 19 6.10 19.37 -19.64
C SER A 19 6.14 20.46 -20.71
N GLY A 20 5.02 21.12 -20.88
CA GLY A 20 4.91 22.24 -21.80
C GLY A 20 3.75 23.14 -21.39
N ALA A 21 3.83 24.39 -21.80
CA ALA A 21 2.78 25.37 -21.56
C ALA A 21 2.67 26.35 -22.73
N THR A 22 1.43 26.81 -22.92
CA THR A 22 1.06 27.94 -23.79
C THR A 22 0.32 28.96 -22.94
N GLU A 23 -0.11 30.06 -23.54
CA GLU A 23 -0.97 31.05 -22.84
C GLU A 23 -2.29 30.45 -22.32
N ARG A 24 -2.76 29.35 -22.91
CA ARG A 24 -4.07 28.76 -22.61
C ARG A 24 -4.02 27.35 -22.07
N SER A 25 -2.91 26.67 -22.13
CA SER A 25 -2.79 25.27 -21.70
C SER A 25 -1.47 25.00 -21.03
N SER A 26 -1.48 24.07 -20.09
CA SER A 26 -0.28 23.45 -19.59
C SER A 26 -0.47 21.93 -19.52
N PHE A 27 0.62 21.20 -19.70
CA PHE A 27 0.62 19.75 -19.48
C PHE A 27 1.91 19.31 -18.82
N TYR A 28 1.81 18.20 -18.14
CA TYR A 28 2.91 17.47 -17.55
C TYR A 28 2.62 15.97 -17.68
N ALA A 29 3.61 15.22 -18.13
CA ALA A 29 3.56 13.76 -18.12
C ALA A 29 4.86 13.21 -17.56
N SER A 30 4.79 12.13 -16.78
CA SER A 30 5.96 11.42 -16.29
C SER A 30 5.73 9.92 -16.22
N LEU A 31 6.83 9.18 -16.43
CA LEU A 31 6.93 7.75 -16.23
C LEU A 31 8.08 7.47 -15.27
N GLY A 32 7.90 6.55 -14.36
CA GLY A 32 8.92 6.12 -13.41
C GLY A 32 8.96 4.61 -13.30
N TYR A 33 10.16 4.10 -13.11
CA TYR A 33 10.45 2.69 -12.81
C TYR A 33 11.39 2.62 -11.62
N LEU A 34 11.07 1.77 -10.67
CA LEU A 34 11.90 1.43 -9.52
C LEU A 34 12.07 -0.07 -9.44
N ASP A 35 13.32 -0.50 -9.33
CA ASP A 35 13.70 -1.86 -8.96
C ASP A 35 14.63 -1.79 -7.75
N ASN A 36 14.25 -2.45 -6.67
CA ASN A 36 14.96 -2.41 -5.40
C ASN A 36 15.07 -3.82 -4.82
N THR A 37 16.23 -4.44 -4.97
CA THR A 37 16.57 -5.68 -4.28
C THR A 37 16.88 -5.35 -2.81
N GLY A 38 16.24 -6.05 -1.87
CA GLY A 38 16.46 -5.83 -0.45
C GLY A 38 17.77 -6.46 0.06
N ILE A 39 18.20 -6.01 1.23
CA ILE A 39 19.39 -6.58 1.92
C ILE A 39 19.14 -7.98 2.47
N ILE A 40 17.88 -8.35 2.72
CA ILE A 40 17.50 -9.73 3.04
C ILE A 40 17.35 -10.50 1.75
N LYS A 41 17.97 -11.68 1.64
CA LYS A 41 17.72 -12.61 0.52
C LYS A 41 16.21 -12.87 0.42
N SER A 42 15.67 -12.96 -0.78
CA SER A 42 14.23 -13.09 -1.09
C SER A 42 13.37 -11.81 -0.93
N SER A 43 13.94 -10.66 -0.59
CA SER A 43 13.20 -9.40 -0.54
C SER A 43 13.47 -8.53 -1.77
N ALA A 44 12.40 -8.04 -2.40
CA ALA A 44 12.47 -7.17 -3.56
C ALA A 44 11.20 -6.29 -3.66
N LEU A 45 11.34 -5.15 -4.30
CA LEU A 45 10.25 -4.24 -4.65
C LEU A 45 10.46 -3.74 -6.08
N GLU A 46 9.49 -3.97 -6.93
CA GLU A 46 9.40 -3.39 -8.26
C GLU A 46 8.20 -2.45 -8.34
N ARG A 47 8.34 -1.28 -8.95
CA ARG A 47 7.26 -0.31 -9.06
C ARG A 47 7.33 0.46 -10.37
N TYR A 48 6.19 0.52 -11.05
CA TYR A 48 5.94 1.37 -12.21
C TYR A 48 5.02 2.52 -11.81
N THR A 49 5.31 3.72 -12.28
CA THR A 49 4.46 4.89 -12.05
C THR A 49 4.24 5.66 -13.34
N ALA A 50 3.02 6.17 -13.51
CA ALA A 50 2.67 7.07 -14.59
C ALA A 50 1.87 8.24 -14.03
N ARG A 51 2.13 9.45 -14.50
CA ARG A 51 1.37 10.64 -14.14
C ARG A 51 1.12 11.52 -15.34
N LEU A 52 -0.10 12.02 -15.43
CA LEU A 52 -0.52 12.98 -16.43
C LEU A 52 -1.29 14.11 -15.74
N LYS A 53 -0.91 15.34 -16.02
CA LYS A 53 -1.63 16.54 -15.61
C LYS A 53 -1.82 17.45 -16.82
N ALA A 54 -3.01 18.00 -16.99
CA ALA A 54 -3.27 18.99 -18.00
C ALA A 54 -4.32 20.00 -17.50
N ASP A 55 -4.18 21.23 -17.90
CA ASP A 55 -5.21 22.26 -17.74
C ASP A 55 -5.32 23.10 -19.02
N TYR A 56 -6.54 23.58 -19.25
CA TYR A 56 -6.87 24.31 -20.48
C TYR A 56 -7.90 25.40 -20.23
N GLN A 57 -7.55 26.63 -20.66
CA GLN A 57 -8.46 27.77 -20.70
C GLN A 57 -9.30 27.71 -21.98
N ALA A 58 -10.42 27.00 -21.95
CA ALA A 58 -11.26 26.74 -23.13
C ALA A 58 -11.94 28.02 -23.64
N LYS A 59 -12.38 28.88 -22.74
CA LYS A 59 -12.96 30.21 -23.00
C LYS A 59 -12.47 31.19 -21.92
N LYS A 60 -12.64 32.49 -22.12
CA LYS A 60 -12.31 33.51 -21.09
C LYS A 60 -13.04 33.24 -19.75
N TRP A 61 -14.20 32.60 -19.80
CA TRP A 61 -15.03 32.29 -18.66
C TRP A 61 -14.97 30.80 -18.23
N LEU A 62 -14.26 29.92 -18.97
CA LEU A 62 -14.22 28.47 -18.71
C LEU A 62 -12.78 27.96 -18.70
N LYS A 63 -12.33 27.47 -17.56
CA LYS A 63 -11.08 26.72 -17.40
C LYS A 63 -11.39 25.30 -16.93
N VAL A 64 -10.74 24.30 -17.49
CA VAL A 64 -10.83 22.90 -17.10
C VAL A 64 -9.45 22.32 -16.87
N GLY A 65 -9.33 21.38 -15.98
CA GLY A 65 -8.07 20.69 -15.77
C GLY A 65 -8.27 19.36 -15.09
N GLY A 66 -7.23 18.53 -15.17
CA GLY A 66 -7.22 17.24 -14.53
C GLY A 66 -5.81 16.76 -14.26
N ASN A 67 -5.72 15.83 -13.31
CA ASN A 67 -4.49 15.15 -12.93
C ASN A 67 -4.84 13.68 -12.70
N MET A 68 -4.07 12.79 -13.31
CA MET A 68 -4.18 11.35 -13.13
C MET A 68 -2.82 10.80 -12.74
N SER A 69 -2.79 9.87 -11.83
CA SER A 69 -1.62 9.06 -11.53
C SER A 69 -2.01 7.60 -11.39
N TYR A 70 -1.12 6.74 -11.83
CA TYR A 70 -1.22 5.30 -11.69
C TYR A 70 0.10 4.76 -11.17
N ALA A 71 0.03 3.83 -10.24
CA ALA A 71 1.17 3.07 -9.77
C ALA A 71 0.81 1.59 -9.73
N HIS A 72 1.72 0.76 -10.22
CA HIS A 72 1.72 -0.67 -10.04
C HIS A 72 2.95 -1.06 -9.24
N PHE A 73 2.80 -1.92 -8.25
CA PHE A 73 3.93 -2.46 -7.51
C PHE A 73 3.81 -3.96 -7.33
N SER A 74 4.96 -4.63 -7.30
CA SER A 74 5.12 -6.01 -6.88
C SER A 74 6.22 -6.07 -5.83
N SER A 75 5.95 -6.68 -4.70
CA SER A 75 6.93 -6.87 -3.64
C SER A 75 6.96 -8.32 -3.17
N SER A 76 8.16 -8.77 -2.85
CA SER A 76 8.37 -10.04 -2.18
C SER A 76 9.24 -9.83 -0.95
N ASN A 77 8.94 -10.54 0.11
CA ASN A 77 9.84 -10.70 1.23
C ASN A 77 9.71 -12.13 1.76
N GLY A 78 10.76 -12.63 2.39
CA GLY A 78 10.62 -13.83 3.21
C GLY A 78 9.56 -13.51 4.27
N ASN A 79 8.71 -14.49 4.60
CA ASN A 79 7.63 -14.32 5.57
C ASN A 79 8.20 -14.00 6.97
N SER A 80 8.76 -12.81 7.13
CA SER A 80 9.15 -12.26 8.41
C SER A 80 7.95 -11.48 8.96
N ASN A 81 7.43 -11.91 10.10
CA ASN A 81 6.52 -11.09 10.88
C ASN A 81 7.31 -9.92 11.48
N GLU A 82 7.45 -8.85 10.72
CA GLU A 82 8.19 -7.65 11.11
C GLU A 82 7.66 -7.01 12.40
N GLY A 83 6.41 -7.29 12.75
CA GLY A 83 5.77 -6.82 13.99
C GLY A 83 5.80 -7.82 15.14
N SER A 84 6.44 -8.98 15.01
CA SER A 84 6.56 -9.97 16.07
C SER A 84 7.92 -9.87 16.73
N ASP A 85 7.95 -9.73 18.05
CA ASP A 85 9.14 -9.87 18.87
C ASP A 85 9.68 -11.31 18.89
N SER A 86 9.00 -12.24 18.21
CA SER A 86 9.44 -13.63 18.06
C SER A 86 10.69 -13.70 17.21
N SER A 87 11.78 -14.05 17.85
CA SER A 87 13.10 -14.22 17.21
C SER A 87 13.11 -15.30 16.11
N THR A 88 12.15 -16.21 16.09
CA THR A 88 12.03 -17.26 15.05
C THR A 88 11.41 -16.79 13.75
N ALA A 89 10.55 -15.79 13.83
CA ALA A 89 9.84 -15.21 12.67
C ALA A 89 10.50 -13.95 12.11
N ASN A 90 11.36 -13.29 12.91
CA ASN A 90 12.08 -12.09 12.52
C ASN A 90 13.53 -12.43 12.17
N ILE A 91 13.88 -12.38 10.89
CA ILE A 91 15.21 -12.76 10.40
C ILE A 91 16.35 -11.88 11.00
N PHE A 92 16.08 -10.60 11.27
CA PHE A 92 17.06 -9.71 11.88
C PHE A 92 17.35 -10.14 13.32
N ALA A 93 16.31 -10.40 14.12
CA ALA A 93 16.45 -10.87 15.49
C ALA A 93 17.11 -12.26 15.52
N PHE A 94 16.63 -13.18 14.67
CA PHE A 94 17.16 -14.54 14.62
C PHE A 94 18.64 -14.56 14.25
N SER A 95 19.04 -13.91 13.16
CA SER A 95 20.42 -13.94 12.66
C SER A 95 21.40 -13.24 13.59
N SER A 96 20.96 -12.19 14.32
CA SER A 96 21.81 -11.46 15.27
C SER A 96 21.95 -12.15 16.62
N GLN A 97 20.93 -12.91 17.05
CA GLN A 97 20.95 -13.64 18.32
C GLN A 97 21.66 -15.00 18.23
N MET A 98 21.77 -15.58 17.04
CA MET A 98 22.34 -16.90 16.84
C MET A 98 23.87 -16.87 16.92
N PRO A 99 24.50 -17.48 17.93
CA PRO A 99 25.93 -17.53 18.02
C PRO A 99 26.58 -18.29 16.86
N PRO A 100 27.74 -17.85 16.37
CA PRO A 100 28.41 -18.47 15.23
C PRO A 100 28.92 -19.90 15.47
N ILE A 101 28.97 -20.35 16.75
CA ILE A 101 29.31 -21.73 17.11
C ILE A 101 28.28 -22.74 16.64
N TYR A 102 27.01 -22.33 16.46
CA TYR A 102 25.98 -23.23 15.96
C TYR A 102 25.97 -23.25 14.41
N PRO A 103 25.95 -24.45 13.82
CA PRO A 103 25.97 -24.58 12.35
C PRO A 103 24.66 -24.11 11.75
N VAL A 104 24.74 -23.59 10.53
CA VAL A 104 23.56 -23.23 9.73
C VAL A 104 22.96 -24.46 9.06
N TYR A 105 23.83 -25.37 8.62
CA TYR A 105 23.48 -26.55 7.81
C TYR A 105 23.85 -27.84 8.52
N ILE A 106 23.10 -28.90 8.21
CA ILE A 106 23.49 -30.27 8.54
C ILE A 106 24.56 -30.74 7.57
N ARG A 107 25.63 -31.33 8.09
CA ARG A 107 26.77 -31.80 7.31
C ARG A 107 27.00 -33.30 7.53
N ASP A 108 27.47 -33.97 6.50
CA ASP A 108 27.92 -35.36 6.60
C ASP A 108 29.31 -35.47 7.26
N GLY A 109 29.75 -36.70 7.49
CA GLY A 109 31.08 -36.97 8.11
C GLY A 109 32.29 -36.47 7.32
N SER A 110 32.10 -36.09 6.04
CA SER A 110 33.12 -35.44 5.20
C SER A 110 33.04 -33.92 5.18
N GLY A 111 32.08 -33.33 5.95
CA GLY A 111 31.85 -31.88 6.00
C GLY A 111 31.00 -31.28 4.90
N ARG A 112 30.44 -32.10 3.99
CA ARG A 112 29.56 -31.62 2.92
C ARG A 112 28.16 -31.36 3.47
N ILE A 113 27.50 -30.28 2.97
CA ILE A 113 26.10 -29.99 3.29
C ILE A 113 25.21 -31.12 2.76
N MET A 114 24.37 -31.69 3.62
CA MET A 114 23.40 -32.69 3.26
C MET A 114 22.23 -32.09 2.49
N VAL A 115 21.65 -32.89 1.60
CA VAL A 115 20.47 -32.53 0.81
C VAL A 115 19.39 -33.57 1.08
N ASP A 116 18.15 -33.13 1.21
CA ASP A 116 16.98 -34.02 1.41
C ASP A 116 16.50 -34.65 0.10
N ASP A 117 15.48 -35.51 0.19
CA ASP A 117 14.90 -36.22 -0.95
C ASP A 117 14.20 -35.28 -1.96
N ASN A 118 13.91 -34.04 -1.56
CA ASN A 118 13.31 -33.00 -2.41
C ASN A 118 14.36 -32.12 -3.09
N GLY A 119 15.65 -32.34 -2.83
CA GLY A 119 16.76 -31.55 -3.38
C GLY A 119 17.07 -30.28 -2.58
N TYR A 120 16.48 -30.06 -1.41
CA TYR A 120 16.78 -28.91 -0.56
C TYR A 120 17.97 -29.18 0.36
N GLN A 121 18.82 -28.18 0.55
CA GLN A 121 19.84 -28.21 1.58
C GLN A 121 19.21 -28.38 2.95
N MET A 122 19.74 -29.30 3.75
CA MET A 122 19.24 -29.54 5.11
C MET A 122 19.84 -28.52 6.07
N TYR A 123 18.97 -27.72 6.68
CA TYR A 123 19.34 -26.71 7.67
C TYR A 123 19.28 -27.29 9.07
N ASP A 124 20.15 -26.80 9.97
CA ASP A 124 20.17 -27.21 11.37
C ASP A 124 19.07 -26.48 12.15
N TYR A 125 18.07 -27.19 12.59
CA TYR A 125 17.01 -26.71 13.48
C TYR A 125 17.35 -26.84 14.96
N GLY A 126 18.54 -27.38 15.29
CA GLY A 126 18.94 -27.60 16.67
C GLY A 126 18.13 -28.68 17.38
N ASP A 127 17.55 -29.62 16.64
CA ASP A 127 16.63 -30.66 17.08
C ASP A 127 17.21 -32.09 16.92
N LYS A 128 18.52 -32.24 17.15
CA LYS A 128 19.29 -33.47 17.01
C LYS A 128 19.68 -33.85 15.57
N GLY A 129 19.33 -33.06 14.58
CA GLY A 129 19.69 -33.33 13.19
C GLY A 129 21.18 -33.29 12.92
N ASN A 130 21.97 -32.60 13.75
CA ASN A 130 23.41 -32.47 13.62
C ASN A 130 24.12 -33.17 14.78
N ALA A 131 24.81 -34.27 14.51
CA ALA A 131 25.54 -35.09 15.51
C ALA A 131 24.70 -35.54 16.74
N GLY A 132 23.36 -35.58 16.62
CA GLY A 132 22.45 -35.96 17.68
C GLY A 132 22.33 -34.96 18.82
N LEU A 133 22.86 -33.73 18.66
CA LEU A 133 22.86 -32.70 19.66
C LEU A 133 21.69 -31.74 19.53
N THR A 134 21.13 -31.33 20.66
CA THR A 134 20.07 -30.29 20.70
C THR A 134 20.70 -28.93 20.98
N ARG A 135 20.38 -27.92 20.18
CA ARG A 135 20.79 -26.54 20.41
C ARG A 135 19.99 -25.95 21.58
N PRO A 136 20.63 -25.39 22.62
CA PRO A 136 19.93 -24.82 23.77
C PRO A 136 19.21 -23.50 23.45
N LEU A 137 19.61 -22.81 22.37
CA LEU A 137 19.00 -21.55 21.92
C LEU A 137 18.11 -21.81 20.71
N LEU A 138 16.84 -21.44 20.79
CA LEU A 138 15.83 -21.55 19.74
C LEU A 138 15.80 -22.95 19.07
N PRO A 139 15.66 -24.04 19.85
CA PRO A 139 15.55 -25.38 19.28
C PRO A 139 14.26 -25.50 18.45
N GLY A 140 14.32 -26.29 17.37
CA GLY A 140 13.20 -26.49 16.46
C GLY A 140 12.98 -25.33 15.47
N ALA A 141 13.88 -24.34 15.40
CA ALA A 141 13.74 -23.21 14.49
C ALA A 141 15.01 -23.00 13.63
N ASN A 142 14.80 -22.63 12.37
CA ASN A 142 15.82 -22.07 11.50
C ASN A 142 15.23 -20.93 10.68
N GLY A 143 15.45 -19.69 11.15
CA GLY A 143 14.88 -18.48 10.53
C GLY A 143 15.36 -18.25 9.11
N LEU A 144 16.57 -18.71 8.73
CA LEU A 144 17.08 -18.58 7.37
C LEU A 144 16.28 -19.41 6.39
N GLN A 145 16.16 -20.72 6.64
CA GLN A 145 15.41 -21.60 5.75
C GLN A 145 13.94 -21.20 5.69
N THR A 146 13.34 -20.86 6.82
CA THR A 146 11.96 -20.38 6.89
C THR A 146 11.78 -19.11 6.05
N SER A 147 12.70 -18.15 6.14
CA SER A 147 12.64 -16.91 5.33
C SER A 147 12.76 -17.16 3.81
N TRP A 148 13.46 -18.20 3.41
CA TRP A 148 13.62 -18.53 1.99
C TRP A 148 12.50 -19.39 1.43
N LEU A 149 12.01 -20.35 2.20
CA LEU A 149 10.94 -21.23 1.77
C LEU A 149 9.54 -20.63 1.96
N ASN A 150 9.36 -19.78 2.95
CA ASN A 150 8.09 -19.09 3.11
C ASN A 150 8.07 -17.84 2.21
N LYS A 151 6.97 -17.64 1.52
CA LYS A 151 6.81 -16.53 0.58
C LYS A 151 5.74 -15.57 1.10
N LYS A 152 6.06 -14.30 1.09
CA LYS A 152 5.08 -13.20 1.24
C LYS A 152 5.21 -12.33 0.00
N LYS A 153 4.21 -12.34 -0.84
CA LYS A 153 4.15 -11.51 -2.05
C LYS A 153 2.97 -10.56 -1.94
N ALA A 154 3.19 -9.30 -2.28
CA ALA A 154 2.13 -8.33 -2.42
C ALA A 154 2.25 -7.66 -3.78
N GLU A 155 1.12 -7.58 -4.48
CA GLU A 155 0.96 -6.93 -5.77
C GLU A 155 -0.19 -5.95 -5.68
N GLY A 156 0.01 -4.74 -6.15
CA GLY A 156 -1.03 -3.73 -6.03
C GLY A 156 -1.05 -2.72 -7.16
N ASN A 157 -2.23 -2.12 -7.31
CA ASN A 157 -2.51 -1.07 -8.27
C ASN A 157 -3.12 0.12 -7.52
N ALA A 158 -2.56 1.31 -7.69
CA ALA A 158 -3.10 2.54 -7.16
C ALA A 158 -3.42 3.50 -8.31
N PHE A 159 -4.64 3.93 -8.40
CA PHE A 159 -5.09 4.96 -9.32
C PHE A 159 -5.62 6.17 -8.55
N SER A 160 -5.13 7.35 -8.88
CA SER A 160 -5.66 8.62 -8.36
C SER A 160 -5.98 9.53 -9.53
N GLY A 161 -7.22 10.00 -9.57
CA GLY A 161 -7.70 10.93 -10.58
C GLY A 161 -8.38 12.13 -9.93
N SER A 162 -8.12 13.33 -10.45
CA SER A 162 -8.84 14.54 -10.06
C SER A 162 -9.06 15.44 -11.26
N GLY A 163 -10.17 16.15 -11.25
CA GLY A 163 -10.48 17.14 -12.27
C GLY A 163 -11.22 18.31 -11.69
N PHE A 164 -11.14 19.43 -12.37
CA PHE A 164 -11.88 20.63 -12.00
C PHE A 164 -12.46 21.33 -13.25
N VAL A 165 -13.55 22.04 -13.00
CA VAL A 165 -14.15 22.98 -13.93
C VAL A 165 -14.33 24.30 -13.20
N ASP A 166 -13.67 25.34 -13.69
CA ASP A 166 -13.82 26.71 -13.21
C ASP A 166 -14.68 27.50 -14.22
N ILE A 167 -15.79 28.05 -13.76
CA ILE A 167 -16.75 28.84 -14.54
C ILE A 167 -16.85 30.23 -13.95
N SER A 168 -16.36 31.25 -14.66
CA SER A 168 -16.60 32.64 -14.32
C SER A 168 -17.99 33.03 -14.80
N LEU A 169 -18.97 33.05 -13.86
CA LEU A 169 -20.38 33.30 -14.16
C LEU A 169 -20.66 34.78 -14.39
N TYR A 170 -20.00 35.65 -13.62
CA TYR A 170 -20.12 37.08 -13.66
C TYR A 170 -18.85 37.72 -13.09
N LYS A 171 -18.72 39.06 -13.19
CA LYS A 171 -17.62 39.79 -12.58
C LYS A 171 -17.54 39.46 -11.09
N GLY A 172 -16.40 39.00 -10.63
CA GLY A 172 -16.17 38.59 -9.26
C GLY A 172 -16.81 37.26 -8.84
N LEU A 173 -17.72 36.66 -9.64
CA LEU A 173 -18.43 35.43 -9.30
C LEU A 173 -17.91 34.22 -10.08
N LYS A 174 -17.35 33.24 -9.38
CA LYS A 174 -16.77 32.02 -9.96
C LYS A 174 -17.35 30.77 -9.28
N LEU A 175 -17.82 29.83 -10.09
CA LEU A 175 -18.15 28.47 -9.68
C LEU A 175 -16.98 27.55 -10.01
N THR A 176 -16.52 26.81 -9.00
CA THR A 176 -15.55 25.73 -9.17
C THR A 176 -16.21 24.39 -8.82
N VAL A 177 -16.15 23.44 -9.71
CA VAL A 177 -16.55 22.05 -9.46
C VAL A 177 -15.30 21.18 -9.49
N ASN A 178 -14.98 20.52 -8.38
CA ASN A 178 -13.89 19.59 -8.25
C ASN A 178 -14.43 18.17 -8.10
N GLY A 179 -13.84 17.22 -8.82
CA GLY A 179 -14.09 15.79 -8.64
C GLY A 179 -12.77 15.06 -8.46
N SER A 180 -12.72 14.11 -7.55
CA SER A 180 -11.57 13.21 -7.43
C SER A 180 -11.99 11.78 -7.10
N THR A 181 -11.15 10.84 -7.50
CA THR A 181 -11.27 9.43 -7.14
C THR A 181 -9.90 8.86 -6.82
N ASN A 182 -9.87 7.99 -5.79
CA ASN A 182 -8.71 7.16 -5.47
C ASN A 182 -9.18 5.71 -5.44
N ILE A 183 -8.42 4.84 -6.10
CA ILE A 183 -8.65 3.39 -6.14
C ILE A 183 -7.34 2.73 -5.79
N ASP A 184 -7.30 2.02 -4.67
CA ASP A 184 -6.16 1.23 -4.24
C ASP A 184 -6.58 -0.23 -4.14
N GLU A 185 -5.88 -1.10 -4.84
CA GLU A 185 -6.11 -2.54 -4.83
C GLU A 185 -4.81 -3.26 -4.49
N THR A 186 -4.87 -4.17 -3.53
CA THR A 186 -3.72 -4.98 -3.14
C THR A 186 -4.13 -6.44 -2.98
N ARG A 187 -3.34 -7.34 -3.59
CA ARG A 187 -3.40 -8.79 -3.42
C ARG A 187 -2.16 -9.24 -2.68
N THR A 188 -2.35 -9.94 -1.59
CA THR A 188 -1.25 -10.47 -0.79
C THR A 188 -1.37 -11.99 -0.73
N THR A 189 -0.26 -12.67 -1.00
CA THR A 189 -0.12 -14.13 -0.86
C THR A 189 0.88 -14.43 0.23
N TYR A 190 0.48 -15.25 1.19
CA TYR A 190 1.37 -15.87 2.16
C TYR A 190 1.41 -17.37 1.88
N LEU A 191 2.59 -17.90 1.61
CA LEU A 191 2.82 -19.32 1.48
C LEU A 191 3.82 -19.75 2.52
N ASN A 192 3.41 -20.64 3.42
CA ASN A 192 4.27 -21.29 4.37
C ASN A 192 4.57 -22.69 3.85
N ASN A 193 5.85 -23.02 3.76
CA ASN A 193 6.32 -24.25 3.14
C ASN A 193 5.86 -25.49 3.90
N GLN A 194 5.77 -26.60 3.15
CA GLN A 194 5.34 -27.90 3.66
C GLN A 194 6.48 -28.81 4.17
N TYR A 195 7.73 -28.34 4.02
CA TYR A 195 8.87 -29.23 4.23
C TYR A 195 9.53 -29.06 5.59
N TYR A 196 9.63 -27.82 6.06
CA TYR A 196 10.38 -27.48 7.27
C TYR A 196 9.68 -26.42 8.12
N GLY A 197 10.00 -26.41 9.43
CA GLY A 197 9.50 -25.42 10.39
C GLY A 197 8.08 -25.70 10.86
N GLN A 198 7.48 -24.73 11.49
CA GLN A 198 6.21 -24.87 12.23
C GLN A 198 4.99 -25.27 11.40
N PHE A 199 5.03 -25.10 10.09
CA PHE A 199 3.92 -25.43 9.19
C PHE A 199 4.08 -26.77 8.47
N ALA A 200 5.20 -27.48 8.68
CA ALA A 200 5.48 -28.76 8.04
C ALA A 200 4.44 -29.84 8.42
N GLU A 201 4.06 -29.94 9.70
CA GLU A 201 3.02 -30.89 10.17
C GLU A 201 1.66 -30.63 9.53
N ALA A 202 1.33 -29.37 9.26
CA ALA A 202 0.11 -28.99 8.56
C ALA A 202 0.18 -29.26 7.04
N GLY A 203 1.34 -29.70 6.52
CA GLY A 203 1.58 -29.87 5.10
C GLY A 203 1.69 -28.55 4.33
N GLY A 204 2.15 -27.49 5.00
CA GLY A 204 2.19 -26.14 4.48
C GLY A 204 0.83 -25.42 4.50
N THR A 205 0.85 -24.12 4.35
CA THR A 205 -0.37 -23.29 4.29
C THR A 205 -0.26 -22.25 3.20
N ILE A 206 -1.39 -21.91 2.61
CA ILE A 206 -1.52 -20.77 1.70
C ILE A 206 -2.66 -19.86 2.14
N SER A 207 -2.38 -18.57 2.24
CA SER A 207 -3.37 -17.54 2.54
C SER A 207 -3.34 -16.48 1.45
N LYS A 208 -4.51 -16.10 0.97
CA LYS A 208 -4.69 -15.00 0.01
C LYS A 208 -5.56 -13.92 0.64
N TYR A 209 -5.14 -12.70 0.43
CA TYR A 209 -5.86 -11.49 0.83
C TYR A 209 -6.05 -10.61 -0.39
N HIS A 210 -7.24 -10.07 -0.53
CA HIS A 210 -7.54 -9.06 -1.53
C HIS A 210 -8.25 -7.89 -0.85
N THR A 211 -7.66 -6.72 -0.93
CA THR A 211 -8.25 -5.48 -0.45
C THR A 211 -8.42 -4.51 -1.59
N ARG A 212 -9.53 -3.78 -1.60
CA ARG A 212 -9.79 -2.72 -2.55
C ARG A 212 -10.47 -1.56 -1.87
N ASP A 213 -9.81 -0.41 -1.86
CA ASP A 213 -10.35 0.88 -1.45
C ASP A 213 -10.80 1.67 -2.66
N ILE A 214 -12.01 2.22 -2.65
CA ILE A 214 -12.50 3.14 -3.65
C ILE A 214 -13.04 4.37 -2.94
N ALA A 215 -12.48 5.53 -3.21
CA ALA A 215 -12.95 6.79 -2.66
C ALA A 215 -13.30 7.78 -3.77
N TYR A 216 -14.41 8.50 -3.58
CA TYR A 216 -14.85 9.60 -4.43
C TYR A 216 -15.03 10.85 -3.58
N ASN A 217 -14.61 11.98 -4.12
CA ASN A 217 -14.90 13.30 -3.54
C ASN A 217 -15.45 14.21 -4.65
N LEU A 218 -16.52 14.91 -4.35
CA LEU A 218 -17.13 15.90 -5.23
C LEU A 218 -17.36 17.18 -4.44
N GLN A 219 -16.84 18.29 -4.95
CA GLN A 219 -16.99 19.60 -4.33
C GLN A 219 -17.55 20.61 -5.34
N GLN A 220 -18.49 21.43 -4.90
CA GLN A 220 -18.99 22.59 -5.61
C GLN A 220 -18.73 23.82 -4.73
N ILE A 221 -18.02 24.81 -5.28
CA ILE A 221 -17.60 25.98 -4.54
C ILE A 221 -17.97 27.22 -5.35
N LEU A 222 -18.82 28.05 -4.80
CA LEU A 222 -19.17 29.35 -5.37
C LEU A 222 -18.41 30.45 -4.60
N ASN A 223 -17.59 31.17 -5.31
CA ASN A 223 -16.82 32.30 -4.79
C ASN A 223 -17.28 33.59 -5.40
N TYR A 224 -17.47 34.62 -4.56
CA TYR A 224 -17.67 36.00 -4.97
C TYR A 224 -16.61 36.89 -4.35
N ASN A 225 -15.85 37.62 -5.18
CA ASN A 225 -14.84 38.58 -4.74
C ASN A 225 -14.97 39.83 -5.56
N GLU A 226 -15.24 40.96 -4.91
CA GLU A 226 -15.41 42.24 -5.57
C GLU A 226 -14.92 43.38 -4.66
N THR A 227 -14.45 44.46 -5.31
CA THR A 227 -13.99 45.67 -4.65
C THR A 227 -14.90 46.83 -5.00
N PHE A 228 -15.47 47.46 -3.99
CA PHE A 228 -16.35 48.62 -4.08
C PHE A 228 -15.66 49.82 -3.41
N GLY A 229 -14.93 50.59 -4.19
CA GLY A 229 -14.13 51.70 -3.67
C GLY A 229 -13.04 51.21 -2.70
N LYS A 230 -13.21 51.50 -1.39
CA LYS A 230 -12.27 51.04 -0.35
C LYS A 230 -12.71 49.74 0.33
N HIS A 231 -13.82 49.17 -0.07
CA HIS A 231 -14.39 47.96 0.51
C HIS A 231 -14.09 46.75 -0.36
N ASN A 232 -13.39 45.77 0.15
CA ASN A 232 -13.17 44.47 -0.48
C ASN A 232 -14.04 43.42 0.22
N VAL A 233 -14.85 42.72 -0.56
CA VAL A 233 -15.78 41.69 -0.05
C VAL A 233 -15.43 40.36 -0.71
N GLY A 234 -15.21 39.34 0.09
CA GLY A 234 -15.04 37.95 -0.33
C GLY A 234 -16.09 37.08 0.33
N LEU A 235 -16.87 36.37 -0.46
CA LEU A 235 -17.85 35.38 -0.01
C LEU A 235 -17.57 34.03 -0.67
N MET A 236 -17.67 32.95 0.08
CA MET A 236 -17.56 31.61 -0.41
C MET A 236 -18.67 30.75 0.20
N VAL A 237 -19.32 29.96 -0.63
CA VAL A 237 -20.24 28.89 -0.21
C VAL A 237 -19.84 27.61 -0.94
N GLY A 238 -19.80 26.52 -0.20
CA GLY A 238 -19.40 25.23 -0.77
C GLY A 238 -20.20 24.07 -0.22
N HIS A 239 -20.27 23.05 -1.03
CA HIS A 239 -20.79 21.73 -0.71
C HIS A 239 -19.74 20.69 -1.06
N GLU A 240 -19.59 19.67 -0.22
CA GLU A 240 -18.69 18.56 -0.40
C GLU A 240 -19.43 17.25 -0.11
N TYR A 241 -19.24 16.28 -0.99
CA TYR A 241 -19.67 14.91 -0.79
C TYR A 241 -18.48 13.98 -0.92
N TYR A 242 -18.28 13.13 0.07
CA TYR A 242 -17.23 12.12 0.10
C TYR A 242 -17.84 10.75 0.35
N GLN A 243 -17.39 9.74 -0.44
CA GLN A 243 -17.72 8.34 -0.24
C GLN A 243 -16.45 7.51 -0.29
N LYS A 244 -16.33 6.55 0.63
CA LYS A 244 -15.30 5.52 0.63
C LYS A 244 -15.93 4.15 0.79
N LYS A 245 -15.52 3.19 -0.06
CA LYS A 245 -15.86 1.77 0.06
C LYS A 245 -14.59 0.96 0.18
N TYR A 246 -14.52 0.17 1.23
CA TYR A 246 -13.45 -0.80 1.45
C TYR A 246 -13.99 -2.20 1.28
N TYR A 247 -13.38 -2.96 0.38
CA TYR A 247 -13.68 -4.36 0.10
C TYR A 247 -12.55 -5.21 0.66
N TYR A 248 -12.92 -6.23 1.39
CA TYR A 248 -11.98 -7.21 1.93
C TYR A 248 -12.42 -8.63 1.57
N LEU A 249 -11.47 -9.43 1.10
CA LEU A 249 -11.62 -10.86 0.85
C LEU A 249 -10.37 -11.57 1.31
N SER A 250 -10.51 -12.67 2.04
CA SER A 250 -9.40 -13.56 2.38
C SER A 250 -9.82 -15.02 2.36
N GLY A 251 -8.85 -15.90 2.18
CA GLY A 251 -9.01 -17.33 2.29
C GLY A 251 -7.70 -18.00 2.69
N THR A 252 -7.78 -19.09 3.42
CA THR A 252 -6.61 -19.88 3.86
C THR A 252 -6.90 -21.36 3.66
N LYS A 253 -5.92 -22.09 3.13
CA LYS A 253 -5.93 -23.55 3.00
C LYS A 253 -4.61 -24.13 3.47
N SER A 254 -4.63 -25.41 3.85
CA SER A 254 -3.44 -26.19 4.21
C SER A 254 -3.34 -27.47 3.40
N LYS A 255 -2.26 -28.20 3.55
CA LYS A 255 -1.86 -29.37 2.78
C LYS A 255 -1.70 -29.03 1.30
N LEU A 256 -0.57 -28.38 1.01
CA LEU A 256 -0.21 -28.01 -0.35
C LEU A 256 0.08 -29.26 -1.20
N PHE A 257 -0.47 -29.31 -2.40
CA PHE A 257 -0.10 -30.34 -3.39
C PHE A 257 1.30 -30.13 -3.94
N SER A 258 1.65 -28.86 -4.17
CA SER A 258 2.94 -28.44 -4.69
C SER A 258 3.31 -27.08 -4.10
N TYR A 259 4.57 -26.94 -3.75
CA TYR A 259 5.13 -25.69 -3.26
C TYR A 259 5.15 -24.57 -4.34
N ASP A 260 5.17 -24.97 -5.62
CA ASP A 260 5.19 -24.01 -6.74
C ASP A 260 3.80 -23.48 -7.11
N ASN A 261 2.75 -24.10 -6.58
CA ASN A 261 1.39 -23.60 -6.79
C ASN A 261 0.99 -22.62 -5.69
N GLU A 262 1.05 -21.33 -5.99
CA GLU A 262 0.73 -20.24 -5.07
C GLU A 262 -0.76 -19.86 -5.07
N GLU A 263 -1.66 -20.78 -5.46
CA GLU A 263 -3.11 -20.56 -5.46
C GLU A 263 -3.84 -21.43 -4.42
N LEU A 264 -4.98 -20.94 -3.91
CA LEU A 264 -5.80 -21.69 -2.94
C LEU A 264 -6.25 -23.05 -3.48
N GLY A 265 -6.45 -23.15 -4.80
CA GLY A 265 -6.74 -24.43 -5.47
C GLY A 265 -5.60 -25.44 -5.43
N GLY A 266 -4.38 -25.01 -5.06
CA GLY A 266 -3.19 -25.85 -4.87
C GLY A 266 -3.10 -26.50 -3.48
N ALA A 267 -4.12 -26.38 -2.63
CA ALA A 267 -4.17 -26.95 -1.30
C ALA A 267 -5.50 -27.69 -1.06
N VAL A 268 -5.45 -28.74 -0.23
CA VAL A 268 -6.55 -29.72 -0.07
C VAL A 268 -7.50 -29.35 1.06
N VAL A 269 -6.96 -28.92 2.20
CA VAL A 269 -7.73 -28.77 3.44
C VAL A 269 -8.09 -27.32 3.66
N ASP A 270 -9.38 -27.05 3.82
CA ASP A 270 -9.84 -25.72 4.20
C ASP A 270 -9.32 -25.36 5.60
N GLY A 271 -8.71 -24.18 5.68
CA GLY A 271 -8.19 -23.62 6.92
C GLY A 271 -9.27 -22.87 7.70
N ALA A 272 -8.95 -21.67 8.18
CA ALA A 272 -9.84 -20.82 8.98
C ALA A 272 -11.08 -20.29 8.21
N GLY A 273 -11.28 -20.75 6.97
CA GLY A 273 -12.40 -20.37 6.12
C GLY A 273 -12.11 -19.17 5.22
N ALA A 274 -13.14 -18.79 4.43
CA ALA A 274 -13.12 -17.57 3.63
C ALA A 274 -13.84 -16.46 4.39
N HIS A 275 -13.27 -15.27 4.35
CA HIS A 275 -13.82 -14.07 4.98
C HIS A 275 -13.99 -12.97 3.95
N SER A 276 -15.14 -12.29 3.96
CA SER A 276 -15.33 -11.08 3.15
C SER A 276 -16.24 -10.09 3.86
N TYR A 277 -15.99 -8.81 3.65
CA TYR A 277 -16.89 -7.75 4.09
C TYR A 277 -16.68 -6.49 3.24
N ILE A 278 -17.65 -5.61 3.31
CA ILE A 278 -17.60 -4.26 2.74
C ILE A 278 -17.81 -3.27 3.88
N ASP A 279 -16.93 -2.30 4.00
CA ASP A 279 -17.13 -1.12 4.86
C ASP A 279 -17.41 0.08 3.98
N ASP A 280 -18.58 0.72 4.18
CA ASP A 280 -19.04 1.89 3.44
C ASP A 280 -19.08 3.10 4.37
N TYR A 281 -18.43 4.17 3.94
CA TYR A 281 -18.37 5.42 4.65
C TYR A 281 -18.74 6.58 3.74
N ASN A 282 -19.71 7.39 4.16
CA ASN A 282 -20.11 8.59 3.45
C ASN A 282 -20.07 9.79 4.39
N SER A 283 -19.65 10.93 3.88
CA SER A 283 -19.81 12.21 4.54
C SER A 283 -20.25 13.29 3.57
N GLU A 284 -21.01 14.23 4.08
CA GLU A 284 -21.51 15.38 3.34
C GLU A 284 -21.34 16.64 4.19
N GLY A 285 -20.89 17.72 3.58
CA GLY A 285 -20.61 18.94 4.28
C GLY A 285 -21.01 20.19 3.51
N TYR A 286 -21.57 21.17 4.22
CA TYR A 286 -21.82 22.51 3.72
C TYR A 286 -20.95 23.49 4.48
N PHE A 287 -20.30 24.38 3.76
CA PHE A 287 -19.39 25.34 4.33
C PHE A 287 -19.52 26.72 3.69
N MET A 288 -19.25 27.74 4.48
CA MET A 288 -19.26 29.13 4.02
C MET A 288 -18.14 29.92 4.68
N ARG A 289 -17.70 30.96 4.00
CA ARG A 289 -16.73 31.94 4.52
C ARG A 289 -17.09 33.33 4.00
N ALA A 290 -17.02 34.30 4.89
CA ALA A 290 -17.11 35.72 4.56
C ALA A 290 -15.83 36.42 4.97
N GLN A 291 -15.33 37.29 4.12
CA GLN A 291 -14.14 38.11 4.34
C GLN A 291 -14.50 39.55 3.95
N TYR A 292 -14.07 40.49 4.76
CA TYR A 292 -14.23 41.89 4.47
C TYR A 292 -12.96 42.64 4.85
N ASP A 293 -12.58 43.58 3.98
CA ASP A 293 -11.44 44.45 4.17
C ASP A 293 -11.88 45.88 3.85
N TYR A 294 -11.47 46.83 4.68
CA TYR A 294 -11.66 48.25 4.44
C TYR A 294 -10.30 48.93 4.26
N ALA A 295 -10.06 49.45 3.07
CA ALA A 295 -8.89 50.27 2.69
C ALA A 295 -7.53 49.59 2.97
N GLY A 296 -7.45 48.21 3.07
CA GLY A 296 -6.26 47.49 3.46
C GLY A 296 -5.80 47.70 4.89
N ARG A 297 -6.70 48.19 5.78
CA ARG A 297 -6.38 48.53 7.18
C ARG A 297 -7.17 47.75 8.21
N TYR A 298 -8.42 47.44 7.93
CA TYR A 298 -9.31 46.74 8.84
C TYR A 298 -9.81 45.49 8.15
N PHE A 299 -9.56 44.33 8.77
CA PHE A 299 -9.88 43.02 8.21
C PHE A 299 -10.77 42.26 9.18
N VAL A 300 -11.83 41.68 8.67
CA VAL A 300 -12.67 40.74 9.43
C VAL A 300 -12.97 39.52 8.57
N SER A 301 -12.97 38.36 9.18
CA SER A 301 -13.39 37.12 8.50
C SER A 301 -14.11 36.20 9.47
N GLY A 302 -15.07 35.45 8.91
CA GLY A 302 -15.78 34.40 9.62
C GLY A 302 -16.01 33.22 8.71
N SER A 303 -16.02 32.00 9.28
CA SER A 303 -16.34 30.79 8.56
C SER A 303 -17.25 29.89 9.39
N TYR A 304 -18.08 29.14 8.70
CA TYR A 304 -18.96 28.14 9.27
C TYR A 304 -18.92 26.89 8.44
N ARG A 305 -18.92 25.70 9.08
CA ARG A 305 -19.04 24.42 8.44
C ARG A 305 -19.95 23.50 9.23
N ARG A 306 -20.81 22.78 8.54
CA ARG A 306 -21.66 21.73 9.09
C ARG A 306 -21.47 20.45 8.29
N ASP A 307 -21.19 19.35 8.98
CA ASP A 307 -20.90 18.06 8.39
C ASP A 307 -21.85 16.99 8.91
N ALA A 308 -22.19 16.06 8.02
CA ALA A 308 -22.87 14.81 8.33
C ALA A 308 -21.95 13.62 8.06
N SER A 309 -22.11 12.56 8.84
CA SER A 309 -21.36 11.32 8.66
C SER A 309 -22.26 10.11 8.78
N SER A 310 -22.05 9.12 7.87
CA SER A 310 -22.75 7.83 7.91
C SER A 310 -22.44 6.98 9.15
N ARG A 311 -21.38 7.32 9.89
CA ARG A 311 -21.00 6.62 11.13
C ARG A 311 -21.92 6.93 12.32
N PHE A 312 -22.68 8.01 12.24
CA PHE A 312 -23.63 8.37 13.27
C PHE A 312 -25.04 7.81 12.97
N HIS A 313 -25.82 7.65 14.04
CA HIS A 313 -27.22 7.24 13.92
C HIS A 313 -27.99 8.20 12.98
N PRO A 314 -28.97 7.72 12.17
CA PRO A 314 -29.71 8.55 11.22
C PRO A 314 -30.24 9.88 11.79
N ASP A 315 -30.71 9.89 13.03
CA ASP A 315 -31.28 11.07 13.68
C ASP A 315 -30.21 12.10 14.17
N HIS A 316 -28.92 11.73 14.13
CA HIS A 316 -27.79 12.51 14.64
C HIS A 316 -26.64 12.62 13.63
N ARG A 317 -26.92 12.46 12.36
CA ARG A 317 -25.88 12.52 11.30
C ARG A 317 -25.36 13.93 11.03
N TRP A 318 -26.16 14.96 11.36
CA TRP A 318 -25.86 16.37 11.14
C TRP A 318 -25.50 17.12 12.42
#